data_6df7b8951fe0a68eb0669af0c4deea6a
#
_entry.id   6df7b8951fe0a68eb0669af0c4deea6a
#
_cell.length_a   1.000
_cell.length_b   1.000
_cell.length_c   1.000
_cell.angle_alpha   90.00
_cell.angle_beta   90.00
_cell.angle_gamma   90.00
#
_symmetry.space_group_name_H-M   'P 1'
#
loop_
_entity.id
_entity.type
_entity.pdbx_description
1 polymer ?
#
loop_
_entity_poly.entity_id
_entity_poly.type
_entity_poly.pdbx_seq_one_letter_code
_entity_poly.pdbx_strand_id
1 'polypeptide(L)'
;KRIVQQACGVRTDLLKVDADTNAYRVIHAEADLLPGIVIDRYDNILSAECFSLGMYRRAQGILELIQAELNTEHWRITSAPHSLDHEGFNEPGHSSPDCPKQSVIEEFGTKFKVDFIEGHKTGFFCDQRDNRQQLA
;
A
#
# COMPACT_ATOMS: atom_id res chain seq x y z
N LYS A 1 -9.55 -13.00 5.63
CA LYS A 1 -8.28 -13.57 6.08
C LYS A 1 -7.58 -14.34 4.93
N ARG A 2 -8.18 -15.41 4.38
CA ARG A 2 -7.56 -16.24 3.33
C ARG A 2 -7.12 -15.45 2.09
N ILE A 3 -7.92 -14.51 1.59
CA ILE A 3 -7.58 -13.66 0.44
C ILE A 3 -6.33 -12.82 0.74
N VAL A 4 -6.25 -12.20 1.91
CA VAL A 4 -5.08 -11.41 2.33
C VAL A 4 -3.82 -12.29 2.40
N GLN A 5 -3.90 -13.45 3.03
CA GLN A 5 -2.78 -14.40 3.11
C GLN A 5 -2.30 -14.84 1.73
N GLN A 6 -3.23 -15.14 0.82
CA GLN A 6 -2.90 -15.49 -0.56
C GLN A 6 -2.20 -14.33 -1.29
N ALA A 7 -2.70 -13.10 -1.16
CA ALA A 7 -2.10 -11.93 -1.79
C ALA A 7 -0.69 -11.66 -1.24
N CYS A 8 -0.49 -11.72 0.08
CA CYS A 8 0.84 -11.59 0.68
C CYS A 8 1.79 -12.70 0.19
N GLY A 9 1.36 -13.97 0.22
CA GLY A 9 2.17 -15.10 -0.22
C GLY A 9 2.58 -15.03 -1.69
N VAL A 10 1.72 -14.49 -2.57
CA VAL A 10 2.11 -14.23 -3.98
C VAL A 10 3.31 -13.28 -4.05
N ARG A 11 3.36 -12.24 -3.23
CA ARG A 11 4.45 -11.24 -3.22
C ARG A 11 5.72 -11.77 -2.56
N THR A 12 5.60 -12.41 -1.41
CA THR A 12 6.76 -12.84 -0.62
C THR A 12 7.28 -14.22 -1.02
N ASP A 13 6.41 -15.21 -1.20
CA ASP A 13 6.83 -16.59 -1.41
C ASP A 13 7.03 -16.92 -2.89
N LEU A 14 6.12 -16.44 -3.76
CA LEU A 14 6.18 -16.75 -5.19
C LEU A 14 7.07 -15.77 -5.94
N LEU A 15 6.81 -14.48 -5.83
CA LEU A 15 7.54 -13.43 -6.57
C LEU A 15 8.80 -12.94 -5.84
N LYS A 16 8.91 -13.18 -4.54
CA LYS A 16 10.05 -12.80 -3.68
C LYS A 16 10.44 -11.32 -3.85
N VAL A 17 9.43 -10.45 -3.98
CA VAL A 17 9.67 -9.01 -4.22
C VAL A 17 10.41 -8.34 -3.08
N ASP A 18 10.28 -8.86 -1.87
CA ASP A 18 10.93 -8.39 -0.65
C ASP A 18 12.43 -8.72 -0.59
N ALA A 19 12.96 -9.53 -1.52
CA ALA A 19 14.39 -9.75 -1.64
C ALA A 19 15.15 -8.52 -2.18
N ASP A 20 14.48 -7.70 -3.00
CA ASP A 20 15.11 -6.58 -3.71
C ASP A 20 14.59 -5.22 -3.26
N THR A 21 13.47 -5.18 -2.53
CA THR A 21 12.85 -3.94 -2.06
C THR A 21 12.01 -4.13 -0.81
N ASN A 22 11.94 -3.08 0.01
CA ASN A 22 10.98 -2.99 1.12
C ASN A 22 9.73 -2.14 0.76
N ALA A 23 9.54 -1.80 -0.53
CA ALA A 23 8.39 -1.04 -1.01
C ALA A 23 7.76 -1.70 -2.25
N TYR A 24 6.53 -2.18 -2.10
CA TYR A 24 5.80 -2.86 -3.18
C TYR A 24 4.29 -2.86 -2.96
N ARG A 25 3.54 -3.11 -4.03
CA ARG A 25 2.09 -3.29 -3.97
C ARG A 25 1.72 -4.64 -3.38
N VAL A 26 1.05 -4.61 -2.23
CA VAL A 26 0.56 -5.79 -1.50
C VAL A 26 -0.80 -6.23 -2.04
N ILE A 27 -1.73 -5.28 -2.22
CA ILE A 27 -3.09 -5.52 -2.75
C ILE A 27 -3.31 -4.66 -4.00
N HIS A 28 -3.77 -5.28 -5.07
CA HIS A 28 -4.12 -4.63 -6.31
C HIS A 28 -5.58 -4.90 -6.69
N ALA A 29 -6.50 -4.32 -5.93
CA ALA A 29 -7.94 -4.31 -6.21
C ALA A 29 -8.49 -5.67 -6.70
N GLU A 30 -9.09 -5.70 -7.87
CA GLU A 30 -9.73 -6.88 -8.47
C GLU A 30 -8.77 -8.05 -8.68
N ALA A 31 -7.49 -7.77 -8.98
CA ALA A 31 -6.48 -8.80 -9.20
C ALA A 31 -6.24 -9.66 -7.95
N ASP A 32 -6.45 -9.10 -6.77
CA ASP A 32 -6.35 -9.78 -5.48
C ASP A 32 -7.74 -10.06 -4.84
N LEU A 33 -8.82 -9.99 -5.62
CA LEU A 33 -10.20 -10.23 -5.17
C LEU A 33 -10.66 -9.28 -4.05
N LEU A 34 -10.10 -8.07 -4.01
CA LEU A 34 -10.46 -6.99 -3.09
C LEU A 34 -10.77 -5.71 -3.89
N PRO A 35 -11.87 -5.70 -4.69
CA PRO A 35 -12.20 -4.56 -5.53
C PRO A 35 -12.39 -3.29 -4.71
N GLY A 36 -11.90 -2.17 -5.22
CA GLY A 36 -12.07 -0.86 -4.59
C GLY A 36 -11.05 -0.52 -3.51
N ILE A 37 -9.95 -1.27 -3.40
CA ILE A 37 -8.81 -0.92 -2.51
C ILE A 37 -7.48 -1.27 -3.17
N VAL A 38 -6.50 -0.39 -3.02
CA VAL A 38 -5.10 -0.64 -3.34
C VAL A 38 -4.28 -0.43 -2.08
N ILE A 39 -3.34 -1.34 -1.78
CA ILE A 39 -2.48 -1.25 -0.60
C ILE A 39 -1.04 -1.44 -1.03
N ASP A 40 -0.22 -0.45 -0.72
CA ASP A 40 1.21 -0.47 -0.93
C ASP A 40 1.94 -0.56 0.42
N ARG A 41 3.04 -1.31 0.46
CA ARG A 41 3.99 -1.33 1.57
C ARG A 41 5.11 -0.32 1.31
N TYR A 42 5.50 0.40 2.33
CA TYR A 42 6.67 1.29 2.37
C TYR A 42 7.45 1.03 3.66
N ASP A 43 8.38 0.09 3.59
CA ASP A 43 9.14 -0.38 4.75
C ASP A 43 8.19 -0.88 5.86
N ASN A 44 8.03 -0.13 6.93
CA ASN A 44 7.20 -0.48 8.08
C ASN A 44 5.78 0.10 8.05
N ILE A 45 5.39 0.73 6.94
CA ILE A 45 4.10 1.41 6.77
C ILE A 45 3.31 0.77 5.64
N LEU A 46 2.03 0.48 5.88
CA LEU A 46 1.06 0.12 4.86
C LEU A 46 0.22 1.34 4.47
N SER A 47 0.12 1.65 3.19
CA SER A 47 -0.68 2.77 2.68
C SER A 47 -1.84 2.25 1.83
N ALA A 48 -3.06 2.44 2.31
CA ALA A 48 -4.29 2.05 1.61
C ALA A 48 -4.94 3.25 0.93
N GLU A 49 -5.27 3.10 -0.34
CA GLU A 49 -6.10 4.02 -1.12
C GLU A 49 -7.43 3.33 -1.43
N CYS A 50 -8.53 3.91 -0.97
CA CYS A 50 -9.87 3.35 -1.09
C CYS A 50 -10.68 4.08 -2.17
N PHE A 51 -11.27 3.31 -3.07
CA PHE A 51 -12.08 3.79 -4.20
C PHE A 51 -13.58 3.68 -3.92
N SER A 52 -13.99 3.04 -2.84
CA SER A 52 -15.39 2.93 -2.42
C SER A 52 -15.54 3.05 -0.90
N LEU A 53 -16.70 3.56 -0.46
CA LEU A 53 -17.03 3.67 0.96
C LEU A 53 -17.05 2.30 1.66
N GLY A 54 -17.49 1.26 0.97
CA GLY A 54 -17.53 -0.09 1.51
C GLY A 54 -16.13 -0.62 1.84
N MET A 55 -15.13 -0.33 0.99
CA MET A 55 -13.74 -0.70 1.25
C MET A 55 -13.09 0.21 2.28
N TYR A 56 -13.35 1.51 2.24
CA TYR A 56 -12.86 2.43 3.27
C TYR A 56 -13.23 1.97 4.70
N ARG A 57 -14.48 1.56 4.91
CA ARG A 57 -14.97 1.05 6.21
C ARG A 57 -14.32 -0.28 6.63
N ARG A 58 -13.80 -1.06 5.69
CA ARG A 58 -13.13 -2.35 5.95
C ARG A 58 -11.61 -2.27 5.94
N ALA A 59 -11.07 -1.15 5.49
CA ALA A 59 -9.63 -0.99 5.23
C ALA A 59 -8.78 -1.25 6.47
N GLN A 60 -9.17 -0.74 7.62
CA GLN A 60 -8.41 -0.96 8.86
C GLN A 60 -8.29 -2.46 9.19
N GLY A 61 -9.39 -3.21 9.18
CA GLY A 61 -9.34 -4.65 9.45
C GLY A 61 -8.53 -5.44 8.43
N ILE A 62 -8.52 -5.00 7.16
CA ILE A 62 -7.66 -5.59 6.12
C ILE A 62 -6.19 -5.28 6.41
N LEU A 63 -5.86 -4.04 6.75
CA LEU A 63 -4.50 -3.61 7.09
C LEU A 63 -3.95 -4.35 8.31
N GLU A 64 -4.74 -4.53 9.35
CA GLU A 64 -4.36 -5.30 10.54
C GLU A 64 -4.02 -6.77 10.20
N LEU A 65 -4.76 -7.38 9.27
CA LEU A 65 -4.44 -8.73 8.77
C LEU A 65 -3.13 -8.74 7.99
N ILE A 66 -2.86 -7.74 7.16
CA ILE A 66 -1.61 -7.62 6.39
C ILE A 66 -0.44 -7.35 7.34
N GLN A 67 -0.61 -6.51 8.37
CA GLN A 67 0.41 -6.26 9.40
C GLN A 67 0.87 -7.56 10.06
N ALA A 68 -0.07 -8.44 10.40
CA ALA A 68 0.24 -9.73 11.00
C ALA A 68 1.03 -10.66 10.05
N GLU A 69 0.79 -10.60 8.73
CA GLU A 69 1.48 -11.42 7.73
C GLU A 69 2.88 -10.84 7.37
N LEU A 70 3.00 -9.52 7.26
CA LEU A 70 4.22 -8.84 6.79
C LEU A 70 5.07 -8.22 7.92
N ASN A 71 4.63 -8.33 9.17
CA ASN A 71 5.28 -7.76 10.35
C ASN A 71 5.58 -6.26 10.21
N THR A 72 4.57 -5.47 9.81
CA THR A 72 4.64 -4.00 9.74
C THR A 72 3.96 -3.38 10.96
N GLU A 73 4.32 -2.14 11.33
CA GLU A 73 3.84 -1.50 12.57
C GLU A 73 2.77 -0.44 12.33
N HIS A 74 2.83 0.24 11.18
CA HIS A 74 1.99 1.39 10.92
C HIS A 74 1.12 1.20 9.69
N TRP A 75 -0.01 1.91 9.65
CA TRP A 75 -0.85 1.99 8.48
C TRP A 75 -1.48 3.38 8.33
N ARG A 76 -1.87 3.69 7.10
CA ARG A 76 -2.64 4.87 6.74
C ARG A 76 -3.71 4.52 5.71
N ILE A 77 -4.83 5.23 5.75
CA ILE A 77 -5.96 5.06 4.85
C ILE A 77 -6.31 6.42 4.24
N THR A 78 -6.52 6.46 2.94
CA THR A 78 -6.98 7.64 2.20
C THR A 78 -8.10 7.27 1.24
N SER A 79 -8.98 8.24 0.95
CA SER A 79 -9.90 8.14 -0.19
C SER A 79 -9.15 8.43 -1.49
N ALA A 80 -9.47 7.73 -2.57
CA ALA A 80 -8.93 8.04 -3.88
C ALA A 80 -9.34 9.46 -4.33
N PRO A 81 -8.46 10.20 -5.04
CA PRO A 81 -8.69 11.61 -5.37
C PRO A 81 -10.01 11.90 -6.10
N HIS A 82 -10.49 10.97 -6.93
CA HIS A 82 -11.72 11.12 -7.71
C HIS A 82 -12.89 10.26 -7.20
N SER A 83 -12.79 9.74 -5.98
CA SER A 83 -13.85 8.88 -5.40
C SER A 83 -15.15 9.64 -5.19
N LEU A 84 -15.10 10.95 -4.92
CA LEU A 84 -16.30 11.77 -4.79
C LEU A 84 -17.09 11.84 -6.10
N ASP A 85 -16.41 12.04 -7.23
CA ASP A 85 -17.05 12.19 -8.54
C ASP A 85 -17.64 10.88 -9.08
N HIS A 86 -16.98 9.75 -8.80
CA HIS A 86 -17.36 8.44 -9.33
C HIS A 86 -18.21 7.60 -8.38
N GLU A 87 -17.95 7.69 -7.09
CA GLU A 87 -18.57 6.84 -6.06
C GLU A 87 -19.40 7.64 -5.04
N GLY A 88 -19.38 8.96 -5.12
CA GLY A 88 -20.09 9.85 -4.19
C GLY A 88 -19.53 9.79 -2.76
N PHE A 89 -18.26 9.43 -2.61
CA PHE A 89 -17.62 9.24 -1.31
C PHE A 89 -16.30 10.01 -1.23
N ASN A 90 -16.11 10.72 -0.13
CA ASN A 90 -14.85 11.40 0.19
C ASN A 90 -14.70 11.47 1.73
N GLU A 91 -14.12 10.44 2.30
CA GLU A 91 -13.88 10.37 3.74
C GLU A 91 -12.47 10.90 4.07
N PRO A 92 -12.28 11.52 5.25
CA PRO A 92 -10.99 12.02 5.66
C PRO A 92 -9.97 10.89 5.82
N GLY A 93 -8.72 11.13 5.42
CA GLY A 93 -7.62 10.22 5.68
C GLY A 93 -7.36 10.08 7.17
N HIS A 94 -6.96 8.88 7.59
CA HIS A 94 -6.53 8.63 8.96
C HIS A 94 -5.44 7.55 8.98
N SER A 95 -4.78 7.40 10.13
CA SER A 95 -3.66 6.48 10.29
C SER A 95 -3.61 5.86 11.67
N SER A 96 -2.84 4.80 11.82
CA SER A 96 -2.49 4.25 13.14
C SER A 96 -1.79 5.30 14.02
N PRO A 97 -1.84 5.16 15.35
CA PRO A 97 -1.10 6.03 16.25
C PRO A 97 0.39 6.09 15.88
N ASP A 98 0.98 7.28 16.01
CA ASP A 98 2.41 7.54 15.75
C ASP A 98 2.91 7.14 14.35
N CYS A 99 2.01 7.00 13.38
CA CYS A 99 2.38 6.68 12.00
C CYS A 99 3.28 7.79 11.42
N PRO A 100 4.50 7.45 10.96
CA PRO A 100 5.42 8.43 10.38
C PRO A 100 4.83 9.10 9.14
N LYS A 101 5.12 10.39 8.96
CA LYS A 101 4.74 11.16 7.77
C LYS A 101 5.62 10.88 6.56
N GLN A 102 6.77 10.26 6.78
CA GLN A 102 7.76 9.95 5.77
C GLN A 102 8.36 8.57 6.04
N SER A 103 8.83 7.90 4.99
CA SER A 103 9.56 6.65 5.06
C SER A 103 10.78 6.68 4.15
N VAL A 104 11.81 5.92 4.49
CA VAL A 104 12.95 5.66 3.60
C VAL A 104 12.79 4.24 3.10
N ILE A 105 12.61 4.12 1.81
CA ILE A 105 12.51 2.82 1.13
C ILE A 105 13.81 2.50 0.40
N GLU A 106 14.00 1.22 0.11
CA GLU A 106 15.14 0.73 -0.64
C GLU A 106 14.67 -0.13 -1.82
N GLU A 107 15.22 0.11 -3.00
CA GLU A 107 15.04 -0.70 -4.21
C GLU A 107 16.40 -1.00 -4.82
N PHE A 108 16.76 -2.28 -4.95
CA PHE A 108 18.04 -2.71 -5.53
C PHE A 108 19.26 -1.96 -4.95
N GLY A 109 19.27 -1.72 -3.63
CA GLY A 109 20.31 -0.99 -2.93
C GLY A 109 20.23 0.54 -3.00
N THR A 110 19.31 1.10 -3.80
CA THR A 110 19.08 2.55 -3.87
C THR A 110 18.00 2.98 -2.89
N LYS A 111 18.29 4.04 -2.11
CA LYS A 111 17.36 4.58 -1.11
C LYS A 111 16.58 5.76 -1.66
N PHE A 112 15.26 5.76 -1.40
CA PHE A 112 14.35 6.83 -1.75
C PHE A 112 13.60 7.31 -0.51
N LYS A 113 13.43 8.62 -0.38
CA LYS A 113 12.59 9.22 0.65
C LYS A 113 11.17 9.37 0.11
N VAL A 114 10.21 8.79 0.79
CA VAL A 114 8.78 8.87 0.46
C VAL A 114 8.10 9.80 1.45
N ASP A 115 7.40 10.82 0.96
CA ASP A 115 6.59 11.73 1.74
C ASP A 115 5.11 11.46 1.49
N PHE A 116 4.36 11.16 2.55
CA PHE A 116 2.94 10.80 2.46
C PHE A 116 2.00 12.00 2.52
N ILE A 117 2.50 13.19 2.83
CA ILE A 117 1.70 14.41 2.89
C ILE A 117 1.71 15.13 1.55
N GLU A 118 2.89 15.28 0.94
CA GLU A 118 3.09 15.98 -0.32
C GLU A 118 3.12 15.05 -1.53
N GLY A 119 3.22 13.72 -1.29
CA GLY A 119 3.30 12.71 -2.33
C GLY A 119 1.98 12.45 -3.05
N HIS A 120 2.08 12.11 -4.34
CA HIS A 120 0.94 11.68 -5.15
C HIS A 120 0.58 10.22 -4.86
N LYS A 121 -0.72 9.87 -5.01
CA LYS A 121 -1.26 8.50 -4.81
C LYS A 121 -0.95 7.97 -3.40
N THR A 122 -0.46 6.74 -3.32
CA THR A 122 -0.07 6.08 -2.06
C THR A 122 1.26 6.60 -1.49
N GLY A 123 2.00 7.45 -2.21
CA GLY A 123 3.25 8.08 -1.80
C GLY A 123 4.43 7.86 -2.76
N PHE A 124 4.46 6.75 -3.49
CA PHE A 124 5.53 6.38 -4.41
C PHE A 124 5.00 5.42 -5.50
N PHE A 125 5.59 5.45 -6.69
CA PHE A 125 5.17 4.61 -7.80
C PHE A 125 5.87 3.24 -7.76
N CYS A 126 5.34 2.30 -6.98
CA CYS A 126 5.90 0.95 -6.86
C CYS A 126 5.90 0.17 -8.19
N ASP A 127 4.95 0.47 -9.09
CA ASP A 127 4.83 -0.14 -10.42
C ASP A 127 5.94 0.25 -11.41
N GLN A 128 6.70 1.32 -11.13
CA GLN A 128 7.82 1.77 -11.95
C GLN A 128 9.18 1.19 -11.54
N ARG A 129 9.19 0.21 -10.64
CA ARG A 129 10.42 -0.39 -10.09
C ARG A 129 11.38 -0.90 -11.17
N ASP A 130 10.87 -1.69 -12.11
CA ASP A 130 11.69 -2.31 -13.16
C ASP A 130 12.22 -1.26 -14.14
N ASN A 131 11.42 -0.22 -14.43
CA ASN A 131 11.86 0.90 -15.26
C ASN A 131 12.98 1.69 -14.59
N ARG A 132 12.90 1.92 -13.28
CA ARG A 132 13.97 2.60 -12.53
C ARG A 132 15.25 1.78 -12.54
N GLN A 133 15.16 0.46 -12.41
CA GLN A 133 16.32 -0.43 -12.47
C GLN A 133 17.04 -0.37 -13.84
N GLN A 134 16.29 -0.27 -14.93
CA GLN A 134 16.87 -0.19 -16.28
C GLN A 134 17.56 1.16 -16.56
N LEU A 135 17.23 2.22 -15.81
CA LEU A 135 17.80 3.57 -15.97
C LEU A 135 18.97 3.85 -15.03
N ALA A 136 19.21 2.99 -14.06
CA ALA A 136 20.29 3.12 -13.07
C ALA A 136 21.56 2.42 -13.54
#